data_e8ea1a65b7e92800379e09728c395f67
#
_entry.id   e8ea1a65b7e92800379e09728c395f67
#
_cell.length_a   1.000
_cell.length_b   1.000
_cell.length_c   1.000
_cell.angle_alpha   90.00
_cell.angle_beta   90.00
_cell.angle_gamma   90.00
#
_symmetry.space_group_name_H-M   'P 1'
#
loop_
_entity.id
_entity.type
_entity.pdbx_description
1 polymer ?
#
loop_
_entity_poly.entity_id
_entity_poly.type
_entity_poly.pdbx_seq_one_letter_code
_entity_poly.pdbx_strand_id
1 'polypeptide(L)'
;MMIILYQPYGKSVDWWAYGVLLYEMLVGQPPFDGEDEEELFAAITDHNVSYPKSLSKESKECCKGFLTKQPQKRLGCGPKGEEDVRTHPFFRRIDWEKLENREVQPPFKPKIRHRKDVSNFDKQFTSERTELTPTDKLFMMNLDQTEFMGFSFLNPEYIQHV
;
A
#
# COMPACT_ATOMS: atom_id res chain seq x y z
N MET A 1 14.90 -5.41 2.06
CA MET A 1 16.08 -6.09 2.64
C MET A 1 15.80 -7.56 2.96
N MET A 2 14.91 -7.92 3.90
CA MET A 2 14.68 -9.34 4.27
C MET A 2 14.28 -10.22 3.08
N ILE A 3 13.41 -9.71 2.21
CA ILE A 3 12.96 -10.41 1.00
C ILE A 3 14.15 -10.62 0.05
N ILE A 4 14.97 -9.58 -0.17
CA ILE A 4 16.18 -9.66 -1.01
C ILE A 4 17.16 -10.72 -0.49
N LEU A 5 17.27 -10.87 0.84
CA LEU A 5 18.15 -11.83 1.48
C LEU A 5 17.49 -13.20 1.74
N TYR A 6 16.30 -13.46 1.17
CA TYR A 6 15.55 -14.71 1.32
C TYR A 6 15.33 -15.12 2.80
N GLN A 7 15.19 -14.14 3.70
CA GLN A 7 14.97 -14.38 5.12
C GLN A 7 13.47 -14.46 5.43
N PRO A 8 13.04 -15.22 6.44
CA PRO A 8 11.68 -15.19 6.93
C PRO A 8 11.28 -13.77 7.32
N TYR A 9 10.10 -13.32 6.89
CA TYR A 9 9.60 -11.97 7.14
C TYR A 9 8.14 -11.95 7.56
N GLY A 10 7.73 -10.89 8.22
CA GLY A 10 6.38 -10.62 8.66
C GLY A 10 6.02 -9.15 8.41
N LYS A 11 5.04 -8.62 9.15
CA LYS A 11 4.52 -7.25 9.00
C LYS A 11 5.57 -6.13 9.05
N SER A 12 6.75 -6.41 9.58
CA SER A 12 7.85 -5.44 9.64
C SER A 12 8.31 -4.94 8.28
N VAL A 13 8.07 -5.71 7.20
CA VAL A 13 8.42 -5.27 5.83
C VAL A 13 7.53 -4.13 5.35
N ASP A 14 6.27 -4.07 5.79
CA ASP A 14 5.34 -2.99 5.45
C ASP A 14 5.75 -1.68 6.12
N TRP A 15 6.22 -1.72 7.37
CA TRP A 15 6.77 -0.53 8.03
C TRP A 15 8.04 0.00 7.33
N TRP A 16 8.87 -0.87 6.78
CA TRP A 16 9.98 -0.47 5.93
C TRP A 16 9.49 0.22 4.65
N ALA A 17 8.54 -0.40 3.94
CA ALA A 17 7.96 0.17 2.72
C ALA A 17 7.29 1.53 2.99
N TYR A 18 6.58 1.66 4.12
CA TYR A 18 6.06 2.95 4.57
C TYR A 18 7.16 3.99 4.78
N GLY A 19 8.30 3.59 5.38
CA GLY A 19 9.46 4.46 5.56
C GLY A 19 10.05 4.96 4.24
N VAL A 20 10.11 4.09 3.22
CA VAL A 20 10.55 4.46 1.87
C VAL A 20 9.59 5.50 1.27
N LEU A 21 8.29 5.26 1.34
CA LEU A 21 7.26 6.18 0.85
C LEU A 21 7.30 7.53 1.58
N LEU A 22 7.40 7.51 2.91
CA LEU A 22 7.50 8.73 3.71
C LEU A 22 8.73 9.55 3.34
N TYR A 23 9.88 8.89 3.17
CA TYR A 23 11.11 9.56 2.75
C TYR A 23 10.92 10.24 1.38
N GLU A 24 10.36 9.51 0.40
CA GLU A 24 10.13 10.03 -0.94
C GLU A 24 9.15 11.21 -0.94
N MET A 25 8.07 11.15 -0.15
CA MET A 25 7.14 12.28 0.00
C MET A 25 7.80 13.52 0.60
N LEU A 26 8.79 13.37 1.47
CA LEU A 26 9.48 14.48 2.15
C LEU A 26 10.66 15.04 1.35
N VAL A 27 11.31 14.22 0.54
CA VAL A 27 12.57 14.56 -0.14
C VAL A 27 12.39 14.73 -1.66
N GLY A 28 11.35 14.08 -2.24
CA GLY A 28 11.07 14.12 -3.67
C GLY A 28 11.80 13.05 -4.48
N GLN A 29 12.57 12.18 -3.82
CA GLN A 29 13.25 11.03 -4.43
C GLN A 29 13.37 9.89 -3.42
N PRO A 30 13.48 8.63 -3.87
CA PRO A 30 13.60 7.48 -2.99
C PRO A 30 14.90 7.49 -2.16
N PRO A 31 14.94 6.80 -1.00
CA PRO A 31 16.11 6.77 -0.14
C PRO A 31 17.24 5.87 -0.68
N PHE A 32 16.93 4.99 -1.61
CA PHE A 32 17.88 4.08 -2.27
C PHE A 32 17.69 4.15 -3.76
N ASP A 33 18.78 4.11 -4.50
CA ASP A 33 18.84 4.20 -5.95
C ASP A 33 19.97 3.32 -6.48
N GLY A 34 19.91 2.94 -7.76
CA GLY A 34 20.90 2.15 -8.47
C GLY A 34 20.64 2.22 -9.98
N GLU A 35 21.67 2.08 -10.80
CA GLU A 35 21.53 2.06 -12.26
C GLU A 35 20.83 0.76 -12.75
N ASP A 36 20.95 -0.30 -11.94
CA ASP A 36 20.28 -1.57 -12.16
C ASP A 36 19.75 -2.17 -10.86
N GLU A 37 19.13 -3.36 -10.95
CA GLU A 37 18.53 -4.06 -9.81
C GLU A 37 19.57 -4.53 -8.78
N GLU A 38 20.76 -4.94 -9.24
CA GLU A 38 21.84 -5.43 -8.39
C GLU A 38 22.40 -4.30 -7.52
N GLU A 39 22.67 -3.15 -8.12
CA GLU A 39 23.11 -1.96 -7.41
C GLU A 39 22.05 -1.45 -6.43
N LEU A 40 20.78 -1.44 -6.84
CA LEU A 40 19.68 -1.07 -5.96
C LEU A 40 19.58 -2.01 -4.75
N PHE A 41 19.71 -3.32 -4.96
CA PHE A 41 19.69 -4.30 -3.86
C PHE A 41 20.88 -4.12 -2.93
N ALA A 42 22.07 -3.86 -3.45
CA ALA A 42 23.27 -3.55 -2.65
C ALA A 42 23.04 -2.25 -1.85
N ALA A 43 22.47 -1.22 -2.45
CA ALA A 43 22.14 0.02 -1.75
C ALA A 43 21.16 -0.22 -0.59
N ILE A 44 20.12 -1.03 -0.79
CA ILE A 44 19.12 -1.37 0.24
C ILE A 44 19.74 -2.19 1.38
N THR A 45 20.66 -3.12 1.08
CA THR A 45 21.25 -4.00 2.09
C THR A 45 22.39 -3.35 2.86
N ASP A 46 23.25 -2.61 2.19
CA ASP A 46 24.57 -2.22 2.74
C ASP A 46 24.68 -0.73 3.03
N HIS A 47 24.05 0.13 2.22
CA HIS A 47 24.22 1.56 2.38
C HIS A 47 23.37 2.15 3.51
N ASN A 48 23.84 3.27 4.05
CA ASN A 48 23.07 4.08 4.98
C ASN A 48 22.27 5.15 4.20
N VAL A 49 21.06 5.43 4.69
CA VAL A 49 20.22 6.48 4.12
C VAL A 49 20.82 7.84 4.39
N SER A 50 20.94 8.67 3.34
CA SER A 50 21.33 10.07 3.44
C SER A 50 20.10 10.93 3.72
N TYR A 51 20.19 11.85 4.67
CA TYR A 51 19.09 12.75 5.05
C TYR A 51 19.46 14.19 4.77
N PRO A 52 18.75 14.89 3.86
CA PRO A 52 18.97 16.31 3.59
C PRO A 52 18.86 17.19 4.85
N LYS A 53 19.66 18.25 4.92
CA LYS A 53 19.62 19.21 6.04
C LYS A 53 18.30 19.99 6.14
N SER A 54 17.50 20.01 5.08
CA SER A 54 16.17 20.64 5.02
C SER A 54 15.10 19.91 5.81
N LEU A 55 15.31 18.62 6.14
CA LEU A 55 14.37 17.85 6.94
C LEU A 55 14.35 18.34 8.39
N SER A 56 13.13 18.42 8.98
CA SER A 56 13.01 18.64 10.42
C SER A 56 13.62 17.47 11.21
N LYS A 57 13.96 17.72 12.46
CA LYS A 57 14.48 16.67 13.33
C LYS A 57 13.49 15.52 13.45
N GLU A 58 12.20 15.82 13.63
CA GLU A 58 11.14 14.84 13.82
C GLU A 58 10.92 13.99 12.56
N SER A 59 10.91 14.61 11.37
CA SER A 59 10.77 13.86 10.11
C SER A 59 11.96 12.95 9.84
N LYS A 60 13.17 13.43 10.11
CA LYS A 60 14.39 12.65 9.98
C LYS A 60 14.39 11.43 10.92
N GLU A 61 14.05 11.63 12.20
CA GLU A 61 14.02 10.54 13.17
C GLU A 61 12.90 9.53 12.85
N CYS A 62 11.74 9.99 12.35
CA CYS A 62 10.67 9.12 11.90
C CYS A 62 11.11 8.22 10.74
N CYS A 63 11.69 8.79 9.68
CA CYS A 63 12.23 8.02 8.56
C CYS A 63 13.31 7.03 9.02
N LYS A 64 14.24 7.44 9.88
CA LYS A 64 15.25 6.55 10.44
C LYS A 64 14.63 5.38 11.21
N GLY A 65 13.58 5.64 11.99
CA GLY A 65 12.86 4.64 12.73
C GLY A 65 12.30 3.55 11.82
N PHE A 66 11.61 3.93 10.74
CA PHE A 66 11.07 3.00 9.76
C PHE A 66 12.14 2.32 8.90
N LEU A 67 13.19 3.05 8.51
CA LEU A 67 14.30 2.53 7.69
C LEU A 67 15.42 1.89 8.52
N THR A 68 15.09 1.44 9.73
CA THR A 68 15.98 0.64 10.56
C THR A 68 16.11 -0.77 9.97
N LYS A 69 17.35 -1.18 9.64
CA LYS A 69 17.62 -2.47 8.98
C LYS A 69 17.24 -3.67 9.83
N GLN A 70 17.43 -3.60 11.16
CA GLN A 70 17.00 -4.65 12.08
C GLN A 70 15.48 -4.61 12.30
N PRO A 71 14.71 -5.62 11.87
CA PRO A 71 13.25 -5.57 11.92
C PRO A 71 12.68 -5.36 13.32
N GLN A 72 13.30 -5.99 14.32
CA GLN A 72 12.84 -5.92 15.72
C GLN A 72 13.01 -4.53 16.36
N LYS A 73 13.91 -3.72 15.81
CA LYS A 73 14.18 -2.34 16.27
C LYS A 73 13.46 -1.28 15.42
N ARG A 74 12.80 -1.72 14.36
CA ARG A 74 12.10 -0.82 13.44
C ARG A 74 10.88 -0.22 14.12
N LEU A 75 10.61 1.05 13.88
CA LEU A 75 9.42 1.74 14.37
C LEU A 75 8.15 0.99 13.94
N GLY A 76 7.24 0.75 14.86
CA GLY A 76 6.05 -0.06 14.64
C GLY A 76 6.21 -1.57 14.85
N CYS A 77 7.43 -2.05 15.12
CA CYS A 77 7.74 -3.48 15.33
C CYS A 77 8.07 -3.85 16.78
N GLY A 78 8.13 -2.87 17.67
CA GLY A 78 8.33 -3.09 19.11
C GLY A 78 7.10 -3.68 19.81
N PRO A 79 7.18 -3.91 21.12
CA PRO A 79 6.07 -4.47 21.90
C PRO A 79 4.76 -3.67 21.84
N LYS A 80 4.85 -2.36 21.69
CA LYS A 80 3.68 -1.48 21.55
C LYS A 80 3.12 -1.43 20.13
N GLY A 81 3.83 -1.99 19.14
CA GLY A 81 3.38 -2.03 17.77
C GLY A 81 3.11 -0.65 17.17
N GLU A 82 1.90 -0.47 16.59
CA GLU A 82 1.50 0.79 15.95
C GLU A 82 1.40 1.98 16.89
N GLU A 83 1.25 1.75 18.19
CA GLU A 83 1.18 2.83 19.18
C GLU A 83 2.48 3.65 19.21
N ASP A 84 3.63 3.00 19.02
CA ASP A 84 4.92 3.69 18.90
C ASP A 84 4.95 4.62 17.67
N VAL A 85 4.22 4.27 16.63
CA VAL A 85 4.07 5.12 15.43
C VAL A 85 3.13 6.28 15.73
N ARG A 86 1.93 6.01 16.26
CA ARG A 86 0.91 7.02 16.54
C ARG A 86 1.42 8.11 17.50
N THR A 87 2.23 7.72 18.47
CA THR A 87 2.80 8.63 19.49
C THR A 87 4.13 9.27 19.08
N HIS A 88 4.68 8.93 17.90
CA HIS A 88 5.93 9.52 17.45
C HIS A 88 5.80 11.04 17.27
N PRO A 89 6.79 11.87 17.69
CA PRO A 89 6.73 13.33 17.61
C PRO A 89 6.43 13.92 16.23
N PHE A 90 6.74 13.20 15.16
CA PHE A 90 6.39 13.60 13.81
C PHE A 90 4.88 13.71 13.61
N PHE A 91 4.12 12.82 14.24
CA PHE A 91 2.66 12.75 14.11
C PHE A 91 1.89 13.49 15.21
N ARG A 92 2.56 14.24 16.09
CA ARG A 92 1.95 14.91 17.24
C ARG A 92 0.75 15.83 16.95
N ARG A 93 0.59 16.26 15.68
CA ARG A 93 -0.51 17.13 15.25
C ARG A 93 -1.69 16.37 14.66
N ILE A 94 -1.58 15.05 14.56
CA ILE A 94 -2.65 14.20 14.03
C ILE A 94 -3.60 13.84 15.15
N ASP A 95 -4.86 14.16 14.95
CA ASP A 95 -5.97 13.61 15.73
C ASP A 95 -6.40 12.31 15.04
N TRP A 96 -5.93 11.19 15.56
CA TRP A 96 -6.12 9.89 14.94
C TRP A 96 -7.59 9.49 14.87
N GLU A 97 -8.39 9.79 15.91
CA GLU A 97 -9.81 9.48 15.93
C GLU A 97 -10.56 10.23 14.84
N LYS A 98 -10.34 11.53 14.72
CA LYS A 98 -10.93 12.33 13.65
C LYS A 98 -10.45 11.91 12.26
N LEU A 99 -9.18 11.51 12.14
CA LEU A 99 -8.65 11.05 10.87
C LEU A 99 -9.31 9.75 10.43
N GLU A 100 -9.46 8.78 11.33
CA GLU A 100 -10.14 7.51 11.08
C GLU A 100 -11.62 7.71 10.74
N ASN A 101 -12.28 8.61 11.41
CA ASN A 101 -13.68 8.99 11.16
C ASN A 101 -13.87 9.86 9.90
N ARG A 102 -12.78 10.23 9.21
CA ARG A 102 -12.80 11.13 8.03
C ARG A 102 -13.35 12.54 8.33
N GLU A 103 -13.17 13.01 9.53
CA GLU A 103 -13.59 14.34 9.99
C GLU A 103 -12.53 15.41 9.72
N VAL A 104 -11.31 15.00 9.35
CA VAL A 104 -10.22 15.91 9.00
C VAL A 104 -10.34 16.31 7.54
N GLN A 105 -10.35 17.61 7.27
CA GLN A 105 -10.35 18.15 5.92
C GLN A 105 -8.99 17.85 5.26
N PRO A 106 -8.91 17.08 4.15
CA PRO A 106 -7.64 16.83 3.47
C PRO A 106 -7.13 18.12 2.82
N PRO A 107 -5.81 18.37 2.82
CA PRO A 107 -5.21 19.55 2.20
C PRO A 107 -5.32 19.55 0.68
N PHE A 108 -5.45 18.39 0.07
CA PHE A 108 -5.65 18.21 -1.36
C PHE A 108 -6.88 17.33 -1.61
N LYS A 109 -7.80 17.83 -2.43
CA LYS A 109 -8.94 17.07 -2.94
C LYS A 109 -8.86 17.01 -4.45
N PRO A 110 -8.90 15.80 -5.06
CA PRO A 110 -9.00 15.68 -6.50
C PRO A 110 -10.31 16.30 -7.01
N LYS A 111 -10.26 16.95 -8.18
CA LYS A 111 -11.46 17.47 -8.83
C LYS A 111 -12.18 16.30 -9.51
N ILE A 112 -13.38 16.00 -9.03
CA ILE A 112 -14.26 14.97 -9.61
C ILE A 112 -15.56 15.66 -10.02
N ARG A 113 -15.87 15.62 -11.32
CA ARG A 113 -17.04 16.30 -11.90
C ARG A 113 -18.35 15.53 -11.70
N HIS A 114 -18.26 14.20 -11.74
CA HIS A 114 -19.39 13.29 -11.57
C HIS A 114 -18.89 11.88 -11.22
N ARG A 115 -19.80 11.00 -10.77
CA ARG A 115 -19.47 9.65 -10.26
C ARG A 115 -18.65 8.76 -11.23
N LYS A 116 -18.77 9.00 -12.53
CA LYS A 116 -18.05 8.24 -13.59
C LYS A 116 -16.89 9.04 -14.20
N ASP A 117 -16.43 10.09 -13.52
CA ASP A 117 -15.33 10.91 -14.02
C ASP A 117 -14.00 10.15 -13.92
N VAL A 118 -13.36 9.94 -15.05
CA VAL A 118 -12.08 9.23 -15.19
C VAL A 118 -10.89 10.17 -15.42
N SER A 119 -11.08 11.49 -15.26
CA SER A 119 -10.05 12.49 -15.58
C SER A 119 -8.79 12.39 -14.72
N ASN A 120 -8.85 11.74 -13.55
CA ASN A 120 -7.69 11.49 -12.68
C ASN A 120 -6.99 10.15 -12.96
N PHE A 121 -7.38 9.44 -14.01
CA PHE A 121 -6.75 8.19 -14.45
C PHE A 121 -6.01 8.41 -15.76
N ASP A 122 -4.92 7.66 -15.96
CA ASP A 122 -4.18 7.71 -17.21
C ASP A 122 -5.05 7.26 -18.39
N LYS A 123 -4.98 8.02 -19.48
CA LYS A 123 -5.72 7.72 -20.72
C LYS A 123 -5.34 6.38 -21.31
N GLN A 124 -4.15 5.88 -21.08
CA GLN A 124 -3.72 4.55 -21.48
C GLN A 124 -4.70 3.48 -20.99
N PHE A 125 -5.17 3.59 -19.74
CA PHE A 125 -6.13 2.65 -19.14
C PHE A 125 -7.58 2.99 -19.47
N THR A 126 -7.93 4.30 -19.52
CA THR A 126 -9.32 4.71 -19.73
C THR A 126 -9.78 4.58 -21.18
N SER A 127 -8.85 4.41 -22.13
CA SER A 127 -9.15 4.16 -23.54
C SER A 127 -9.31 2.69 -23.90
N GLU A 128 -9.02 1.78 -22.99
CA GLU A 128 -9.20 0.35 -23.20
C GLU A 128 -10.67 0.00 -23.39
N ARG A 129 -10.94 -0.98 -24.24
CA ARG A 129 -12.30 -1.52 -24.39
C ARG A 129 -12.72 -2.27 -23.15
N THR A 130 -13.92 -1.98 -22.68
CA THR A 130 -14.53 -2.70 -21.55
C THR A 130 -15.16 -4.01 -22.05
N GLU A 131 -14.35 -5.05 -22.13
CA GLU A 131 -14.77 -6.38 -22.56
C GLU A 131 -14.56 -7.38 -21.43
N LEU A 132 -15.41 -8.37 -21.33
CA LEU A 132 -15.17 -9.49 -20.42
C LEU A 132 -14.00 -10.32 -20.96
N THR A 133 -13.16 -10.82 -20.06
CA THR A 133 -12.10 -11.74 -20.43
C THR A 133 -12.70 -12.94 -21.20
N PRO A 134 -12.21 -13.27 -22.40
CA PRO A 134 -12.69 -14.44 -23.13
C PRO A 134 -12.55 -15.71 -22.30
N THR A 135 -13.59 -16.51 -22.23
CA THR A 135 -13.56 -17.80 -21.55
C THR A 135 -13.00 -18.88 -22.49
N ASP A 136 -12.18 -19.77 -21.96
CA ASP A 136 -11.78 -20.98 -22.66
C ASP A 136 -12.99 -21.93 -22.72
N LYS A 137 -13.56 -22.09 -23.93
CA LYS A 137 -14.75 -22.92 -24.14
C LYS A 137 -14.50 -24.40 -23.79
N LEU A 138 -13.30 -24.92 -24.10
CA LEU A 138 -12.95 -26.30 -23.81
C LEU A 138 -12.82 -26.53 -22.31
N PHE A 139 -12.21 -25.61 -21.60
CA PHE A 139 -12.15 -25.64 -20.12
C PHE A 139 -13.56 -25.62 -19.53
N MET A 140 -14.42 -24.69 -20.00
CA MET A 140 -15.80 -24.57 -19.52
C MET A 140 -16.63 -25.83 -19.75
N MET A 141 -16.43 -26.52 -20.87
CA MET A 141 -17.14 -27.79 -21.15
C MET A 141 -16.71 -28.94 -20.25
N ASN A 142 -15.46 -28.93 -19.78
CA ASN A 142 -14.89 -29.97 -18.92
C ASN A 142 -14.99 -29.64 -17.43
N LEU A 143 -15.51 -28.48 -17.08
CA LEU A 143 -15.60 -28.04 -15.69
C LEU A 143 -16.67 -28.86 -14.96
N ASP A 144 -16.29 -29.46 -13.83
CA ASP A 144 -17.25 -30.17 -12.97
C ASP A 144 -18.21 -29.19 -12.31
N GLN A 145 -19.47 -29.22 -12.73
CA GLN A 145 -20.50 -28.31 -12.22
C GLN A 145 -20.86 -28.59 -10.74
N THR A 146 -20.46 -29.71 -10.18
CA THR A 146 -20.70 -30.03 -8.75
C THR A 146 -19.86 -29.13 -7.84
N GLU A 147 -18.74 -28.59 -8.31
CA GLU A 147 -17.93 -27.60 -7.59
C GLU A 147 -18.69 -26.30 -7.26
N PHE A 148 -19.78 -26.02 -8.00
CA PHE A 148 -20.64 -24.85 -7.78
C PHE A 148 -21.94 -25.20 -7.01
N MET A 149 -22.00 -26.36 -6.38
CA MET A 149 -23.19 -26.77 -5.60
C MET A 149 -23.45 -25.72 -4.49
N GLY A 150 -24.70 -25.24 -4.42
CA GLY A 150 -25.08 -24.19 -3.46
C GLY A 150 -24.80 -22.75 -3.89
N PHE A 151 -24.15 -22.52 -5.05
CA PHE A 151 -23.95 -21.16 -5.58
C PHE A 151 -25.25 -20.52 -6.08
N SER A 152 -26.12 -21.28 -6.72
CA SER A 152 -27.39 -20.78 -7.23
C SER A 152 -28.39 -20.58 -6.08
N PHE A 153 -28.92 -19.37 -6.00
CA PHE A 153 -29.98 -19.01 -5.05
C PHE A 153 -31.27 -18.76 -5.80
N LEU A 154 -32.32 -19.49 -5.45
CA LEU A 154 -33.69 -19.24 -5.90
C LEU A 154 -34.42 -18.49 -4.80
N ASN A 155 -34.93 -17.29 -5.08
CA ASN A 155 -35.76 -16.58 -4.13
C ASN A 155 -37.14 -17.27 -4.03
N PRO A 156 -37.48 -17.94 -2.90
CA PRO A 156 -38.74 -18.65 -2.75
C PRO A 156 -39.97 -17.71 -2.73
N GLU A 157 -39.75 -16.41 -2.46
CA GLU A 157 -40.83 -15.42 -2.46
C GLU A 157 -41.15 -14.89 -3.85
N TYR A 158 -40.30 -15.18 -4.84
CA TYR A 158 -40.47 -14.77 -6.24
C TYR A 158 -41.16 -15.89 -7.06
N ILE A 159 -42.16 -16.51 -6.53
CA ILE A 159 -42.99 -17.45 -7.28
C ILE A 159 -44.06 -16.64 -7.99
N GLN A 160 -43.93 -16.50 -9.30
CA GLN A 160 -45.04 -15.99 -10.12
C GLN A 160 -46.15 -17.04 -10.05
N HIS A 161 -47.27 -16.67 -9.46
CA HIS A 161 -48.52 -17.44 -9.64
C HIS A 161 -48.89 -17.35 -11.13
N VAL A 162 -48.64 -18.42 -11.85
CA VAL A 162 -49.16 -18.64 -13.21
C VAL A 162 -50.58 -19.15 -13.09
#